data_e621e900d482a11dfa3323e73da628a8
#
_entry.id   e621e900d482a11dfa3323e73da628a8
#
_cell.length_a   1.000
_cell.length_b   1.000
_cell.length_c   1.000
_cell.angle_alpha   90.00
_cell.angle_beta   90.00
_cell.angle_gamma   90.00
#
_symmetry.space_group_name_H-M   'P 1'
#
loop_
_entity.id
_entity.type
_entity.pdbx_description
1 polymer ?
#
loop_
_entity_poly.entity_id
_entity_poly.type
_entity_poly.pdbx_seq_one_letter_code
_entity_poly.pdbx_strand_id
1 'polypeptide(L)'
;MRRLLPALLLLIAVVVLTGCESTFDKAAKLRAEQGTIADVEAVDVQQTEGITAETLAIIPSADGLMAAVVVQISSTGPGLLWAPIEVKLLDASGAEVGTNNVPGADPTLIHLPALAQGEQALYVNDQIAITGTPVEAKVTVAGEPVTAQLLPGLTVTKAVVTEDPSFGTTWTATITNDTGARQEQVIVQAILRDGETITSAG
;
A
#
# COMPACT_ATOMS: atom_id res chain seq x y z
N MET A 1 14.01 -23.52 -63.63
CA MET A 1 14.00 -22.40 -62.67
C MET A 1 12.59 -21.94 -62.20
N ARG A 2 11.47 -22.41 -62.76
CA ARG A 2 10.08 -21.93 -62.44
C ARG A 2 9.40 -22.60 -61.24
N ARG A 3 9.98 -23.68 -60.68
CA ARG A 3 9.39 -24.45 -59.57
C ARG A 3 9.94 -24.11 -58.16
N LEU A 4 10.99 -23.31 -58.06
CA LEU A 4 11.58 -22.90 -56.81
C LEU A 4 10.95 -21.64 -56.19
N LEU A 5 10.28 -20.81 -56.99
CA LEU A 5 9.65 -19.58 -56.51
C LEU A 5 8.51 -19.82 -55.51
N PRO A 6 7.59 -20.81 -55.73
CA PRO A 6 6.51 -21.01 -54.76
C PRO A 6 6.99 -21.59 -53.43
N ALA A 7 8.06 -22.36 -53.43
CA ALA A 7 8.67 -22.94 -52.20
C ALA A 7 9.32 -21.83 -51.33
N LEU A 8 9.97 -20.86 -51.97
CA LEU A 8 10.60 -19.73 -51.27
C LEU A 8 9.55 -18.78 -50.67
N LEU A 9 8.45 -18.54 -51.39
CA LEU A 9 7.33 -17.72 -50.89
C LEU A 9 6.60 -18.38 -49.70
N LEU A 10 6.48 -19.71 -49.68
CA LEU A 10 5.90 -20.45 -48.57
C LEU A 10 6.82 -20.42 -47.33
N LEU A 11 8.14 -20.49 -47.54
CA LEU A 11 9.12 -20.41 -46.43
C LEU A 11 9.13 -19.03 -45.75
N ILE A 12 8.99 -17.94 -46.52
CA ILE A 12 8.91 -16.58 -45.99
C ILE A 12 7.59 -16.37 -45.25
N ALA A 13 6.48 -16.95 -45.71
CA ALA A 13 5.19 -16.85 -45.02
C ALA A 13 5.20 -17.56 -43.63
N VAL A 14 5.93 -18.67 -43.48
CA VAL A 14 6.04 -19.40 -42.23
C VAL A 14 6.91 -18.63 -41.19
N VAL A 15 7.95 -17.92 -41.63
CA VAL A 15 8.80 -17.12 -40.73
C VAL A 15 8.08 -15.89 -40.19
N VAL A 16 7.10 -15.33 -40.93
CA VAL A 16 6.33 -14.16 -40.47
C VAL A 16 5.27 -14.51 -39.43
N LEU A 17 4.86 -15.79 -39.32
CA LEU A 17 3.87 -16.28 -38.36
C LEU A 17 4.46 -16.67 -36.99
N THR A 18 5.77 -16.71 -36.85
CA THR A 18 6.45 -16.95 -35.56
C THR A 18 6.85 -15.67 -34.85
N GLY A 19 6.13 -14.58 -35.06
CA GLY A 19 6.52 -13.29 -34.55
C GLY A 19 5.61 -12.74 -33.48
N CYS A 20 6.22 -12.17 -32.52
CA CYS A 20 5.73 -11.23 -31.52
C CYS A 20 4.63 -11.76 -30.60
N GLU A 21 5.01 -12.53 -29.61
CA GLU A 21 4.24 -12.53 -28.37
C GLU A 21 4.02 -11.07 -27.95
N SER A 22 2.77 -10.66 -27.89
CA SER A 22 2.42 -9.31 -27.45
C SER A 22 2.82 -9.15 -25.98
N THR A 23 3.03 -7.91 -25.54
CA THR A 23 3.28 -7.61 -24.12
C THR A 23 2.14 -8.13 -23.25
N PHE A 24 0.92 -8.18 -23.80
CA PHE A 24 -0.26 -8.77 -23.16
C PHE A 24 -0.16 -10.28 -23.01
N ASP A 25 0.34 -11.01 -23.99
CA ASP A 25 0.50 -12.47 -23.91
C ASP A 25 1.60 -12.84 -22.91
N LYS A 26 2.67 -12.05 -22.86
CA LYS A 26 3.72 -12.20 -21.81
C LYS A 26 3.18 -11.91 -20.43
N ALA A 27 2.39 -10.87 -20.27
CA ALA A 27 1.77 -10.55 -18.99
C ALA A 27 0.74 -11.62 -18.56
N ALA A 28 -0.03 -12.17 -19.51
CA ALA A 28 -0.96 -13.26 -19.24
C ALA A 28 -0.23 -14.55 -18.84
N LYS A 29 0.90 -14.87 -19.52
CA LYS A 29 1.74 -16.01 -19.18
C LYS A 29 2.38 -15.87 -17.80
N LEU A 30 2.95 -14.70 -17.49
CA LEU A 30 3.50 -14.41 -16.16
C LEU A 30 2.45 -14.53 -15.06
N ARG A 31 1.21 -14.06 -15.31
CA ARG A 31 0.10 -14.24 -14.35
C ARG A 31 -0.29 -15.71 -14.18
N ALA A 32 -0.25 -16.51 -15.26
CA ALA A 32 -0.54 -17.93 -15.19
C ALA A 32 0.58 -18.74 -14.51
N GLU A 33 1.83 -18.29 -14.64
CA GLU A 33 3.02 -18.91 -14.01
C GLU A 33 3.16 -18.51 -12.53
N GLN A 34 2.66 -17.32 -12.14
CA GLN A 34 2.66 -16.87 -10.74
C GLN A 34 1.65 -17.63 -9.85
N GLY A 35 0.89 -18.56 -10.41
CA GLY A 35 -0.18 -19.25 -9.69
C GLY A 35 -1.38 -18.32 -9.42
N THR A 36 -2.49 -18.89 -9.07
CA THR A 36 -3.61 -18.12 -8.53
C THR A 36 -3.20 -17.59 -7.16
N ILE A 37 -3.26 -16.28 -6.96
CA ILE A 37 -3.06 -15.59 -5.66
C ILE A 37 -4.04 -16.15 -4.58
N ALA A 38 -4.88 -17.09 -4.96
CA ALA A 38 -5.91 -17.73 -4.14
C ALA A 38 -5.38 -18.56 -2.94
N ASP A 39 -4.08 -18.85 -2.88
CA ASP A 39 -3.50 -19.65 -1.79
C ASP A 39 -2.68 -18.81 -0.77
N VAL A 40 -2.65 -17.48 -0.89
CA VAL A 40 -2.08 -16.63 0.15
C VAL A 40 -3.19 -16.34 1.16
N GLU A 41 -3.22 -17.07 2.26
CA GLU A 41 -4.13 -16.79 3.36
C GLU A 41 -3.89 -15.39 3.91
N ALA A 42 -4.97 -14.72 4.31
CA ALA A 42 -4.88 -13.48 5.07
C ALA A 42 -4.07 -13.73 6.36
N VAL A 43 -3.24 -12.80 6.74
CA VAL A 43 -2.40 -12.92 7.94
C VAL A 43 -3.32 -12.87 9.17
N ASP A 44 -3.21 -13.85 10.06
CA ASP A 44 -3.88 -13.78 11.37
C ASP A 44 -3.14 -12.76 12.25
N VAL A 45 -3.74 -11.58 12.38
CA VAL A 45 -3.16 -10.46 13.12
C VAL A 45 -3.77 -10.44 14.53
N GLN A 46 -2.96 -10.76 15.54
CA GLN A 46 -3.37 -10.71 16.93
C GLN A 46 -2.77 -9.49 17.63
N GLN A 47 -3.61 -8.77 18.37
CA GLN A 47 -3.23 -7.54 19.05
C GLN A 47 -2.07 -7.76 20.01
N THR A 48 -0.99 -6.98 19.84
CA THR A 48 0.13 -6.94 20.79
C THR A 48 -0.26 -6.15 22.04
N GLU A 49 0.04 -6.69 23.21
CA GLU A 49 -0.23 -6.01 24.48
C GLU A 49 0.57 -4.70 24.60
N GLY A 50 -0.05 -3.66 25.14
CA GLY A 50 0.56 -2.35 25.29
C GLY A 50 0.61 -1.50 24.02
N ILE A 51 0.03 -1.98 22.93
CA ILE A 51 -0.17 -1.22 21.69
C ILE A 51 -1.63 -0.81 21.58
N THR A 52 -1.87 0.47 21.31
CA THR A 52 -3.20 1.03 21.06
C THR A 52 -3.26 1.70 19.71
N ALA A 53 -4.42 1.66 19.07
CA ALA A 53 -4.67 2.30 17.79
C ALA A 53 -5.90 3.19 17.90
N GLU A 54 -5.79 4.42 17.41
CA GLU A 54 -6.88 5.40 17.32
C GLU A 54 -7.07 5.81 15.86
N THR A 55 -8.26 5.62 15.34
CA THR A 55 -8.60 6.06 13.97
C THR A 55 -8.84 7.57 13.99
N LEU A 56 -7.97 8.30 13.28
CA LEU A 56 -8.08 9.75 13.15
C LEU A 56 -9.00 10.18 12.01
N ALA A 57 -9.03 9.39 10.92
CA ALA A 57 -9.89 9.66 9.77
C ALA A 57 -10.15 8.40 8.96
N ILE A 58 -11.33 8.37 8.33
CA ILE A 58 -11.71 7.48 7.23
C ILE A 58 -12.19 8.40 6.10
N ILE A 59 -11.56 8.33 4.94
CA ILE A 59 -11.79 9.24 3.82
C ILE A 59 -12.14 8.40 2.59
N PRO A 60 -13.43 8.21 2.28
CA PRO A 60 -13.84 7.54 1.05
C PRO A 60 -13.42 8.36 -0.17
N SER A 61 -13.00 7.66 -1.23
CA SER A 61 -12.74 8.27 -2.54
C SER A 61 -14.04 8.81 -3.16
N ALA A 62 -13.92 9.75 -4.07
CA ALA A 62 -15.07 10.39 -4.71
C ALA A 62 -15.93 9.41 -5.53
N ASP A 63 -15.34 8.34 -6.05
CA ASP A 63 -16.03 7.27 -6.78
C ASP A 63 -16.63 6.19 -5.85
N GLY A 64 -16.33 6.24 -4.55
CA GLY A 64 -16.82 5.30 -3.56
C GLY A 64 -16.24 3.87 -3.68
N LEU A 65 -15.14 3.69 -4.39
CA LEU A 65 -14.51 2.38 -4.60
C LEU A 65 -13.38 2.10 -3.62
N MET A 66 -12.76 3.15 -3.08
CA MET A 66 -11.63 3.07 -2.17
C MET A 66 -11.87 3.94 -0.95
N ALA A 67 -11.12 3.69 0.12
CA ALA A 67 -11.04 4.58 1.25
C ALA A 67 -9.60 4.71 1.74
N ALA A 68 -9.20 5.92 2.11
CA ALA A 68 -8.01 6.14 2.91
C ALA A 68 -8.37 6.06 4.40
N VAL A 69 -7.46 5.49 5.19
CA VAL A 69 -7.54 5.47 6.65
C VAL A 69 -6.29 6.07 7.24
N VAL A 70 -6.47 6.88 8.27
CA VAL A 70 -5.37 7.45 9.07
C VAL A 70 -5.53 6.97 10.50
N VAL A 71 -4.51 6.30 11.01
CA VAL A 71 -4.50 5.72 12.35
C VAL A 71 -3.28 6.21 13.12
N GLN A 72 -3.50 6.69 14.33
CA GLN A 72 -2.43 6.92 15.28
C GLN A 72 -2.22 5.66 16.12
N ILE A 73 -1.00 5.15 16.11
CA ILE A 73 -0.62 3.96 16.87
C ILE A 73 0.33 4.40 17.98
N SER A 74 0.04 3.98 19.21
CA SER A 74 0.81 4.35 20.40
C SER A 74 1.29 3.11 21.12
N SER A 75 2.54 3.11 21.58
CA SER A 75 3.08 2.09 22.45
C SER A 75 3.23 2.59 23.88
N THR A 76 2.60 1.91 24.84
CA THR A 76 2.91 2.03 26.28
C THR A 76 3.79 0.87 26.75
N GLY A 77 4.07 -0.07 25.88
CA GLY A 77 4.85 -1.30 26.09
C GLY A 77 6.10 -1.34 25.21
N PRO A 78 6.36 -2.46 24.53
CA PRO A 78 7.54 -2.64 23.69
C PRO A 78 7.53 -1.79 22.42
N GLY A 79 8.71 -1.61 21.82
CA GLY A 79 8.81 -1.18 20.44
C GLY A 79 8.43 -2.31 19.48
N LEU A 80 8.05 -1.95 18.26
CA LEU A 80 7.75 -2.88 17.19
C LEU A 80 8.57 -2.51 15.94
N LEU A 81 8.91 -3.50 15.14
CA LEU A 81 9.55 -3.32 13.85
C LEU A 81 8.85 -4.18 12.80
N TRP A 82 8.48 -3.56 11.68
CA TRP A 82 7.78 -4.23 10.58
C TRP A 82 6.56 -5.01 11.07
N ALA A 83 5.75 -4.35 11.87
CA ALA A 83 4.62 -4.96 12.59
C ALA A 83 3.40 -5.10 11.67
N PRO A 84 2.84 -6.31 11.50
CA PRO A 84 1.59 -6.48 10.77
C PRO A 84 0.47 -5.61 11.36
N ILE A 85 -0.27 -4.94 10.49
CA ILE A 85 -1.43 -4.13 10.85
C ILE A 85 -2.63 -4.54 10.01
N GLU A 86 -3.72 -4.93 10.66
CA GLU A 86 -5.00 -5.18 10.03
C GLU A 86 -5.96 -4.03 10.31
N VAL A 87 -6.60 -3.54 9.25
CA VAL A 87 -7.68 -2.56 9.30
C VAL A 87 -8.92 -3.19 8.71
N LYS A 88 -10.01 -3.21 9.47
CA LYS A 88 -11.36 -3.58 9.02
C LYS A 88 -12.25 -2.36 9.06
N LEU A 89 -12.77 -1.97 7.91
CA LEU A 89 -13.72 -0.88 7.78
C LEU A 89 -15.13 -1.43 7.93
N LEU A 90 -15.91 -0.83 8.82
CA LEU A 90 -17.27 -1.24 9.13
C LEU A 90 -18.27 -0.16 8.74
N ASP A 91 -19.43 -0.57 8.26
CA ASP A 91 -20.58 0.31 8.04
C ASP A 91 -21.37 0.58 9.33
N ALA A 92 -22.45 1.37 9.23
CA ALA A 92 -23.30 1.73 10.36
C ALA A 92 -24.04 0.53 11.00
N SER A 93 -24.11 -0.61 10.33
CA SER A 93 -24.67 -1.86 10.87
C SER A 93 -23.61 -2.72 11.57
N GLY A 94 -22.33 -2.34 11.48
CA GLY A 94 -21.19 -3.12 11.96
C GLY A 94 -20.75 -4.21 10.98
N ALA A 95 -21.25 -4.22 9.75
CA ALA A 95 -20.78 -5.13 8.71
C ALA A 95 -19.46 -4.64 8.11
N GLU A 96 -18.54 -5.58 7.84
CA GLU A 96 -17.28 -5.28 7.17
C GLU A 96 -17.53 -4.88 5.71
N VAL A 97 -17.05 -3.72 5.32
CA VAL A 97 -17.16 -3.15 3.97
C VAL A 97 -15.80 -2.92 3.31
N GLY A 98 -14.71 -3.21 3.99
CA GLY A 98 -13.36 -3.13 3.43
C GLY A 98 -12.30 -3.60 4.43
N THR A 99 -11.16 -4.06 3.91
CA THR A 99 -9.99 -4.44 4.71
C THR A 99 -8.71 -4.24 3.91
N ASN A 100 -7.60 -3.95 4.61
CA ASN A 100 -6.26 -3.96 4.01
C ASN A 100 -5.64 -5.36 3.99
N ASN A 101 -6.16 -6.30 4.77
CA ASN A 101 -5.64 -7.66 4.87
C ASN A 101 -6.20 -8.54 3.75
N VAL A 102 -5.73 -8.27 2.53
CA VAL A 102 -6.13 -9.01 1.32
C VAL A 102 -4.93 -9.73 0.72
N PRO A 103 -5.13 -10.93 0.14
CA PRO A 103 -4.06 -11.67 -0.51
C PRO A 103 -3.36 -10.84 -1.59
N GLY A 104 -2.02 -10.80 -1.55
CA GLY A 104 -1.22 -10.05 -2.52
C GLY A 104 -1.16 -8.53 -2.31
N ALA A 105 -1.64 -8.02 -1.17
CA ALA A 105 -1.46 -6.63 -0.79
C ALA A 105 0.03 -6.25 -0.72
N ASP A 106 0.34 -4.99 -1.03
CA ASP A 106 1.69 -4.47 -0.87
C ASP A 106 2.07 -4.54 0.63
N PRO A 107 3.22 -5.15 0.97
CA PRO A 107 3.66 -5.25 2.37
C PRO A 107 3.75 -3.91 3.10
N THR A 108 3.99 -2.81 2.40
CA THR A 108 4.04 -1.47 3.01
C THR A 108 2.68 -0.97 3.47
N LEU A 109 1.59 -1.49 2.88
CA LEU A 109 0.21 -1.15 3.21
C LEU A 109 -0.39 -2.02 4.32
N ILE A 110 0.30 -3.10 4.70
CA ILE A 110 -0.15 -4.04 5.73
C ILE A 110 0.84 -4.17 6.90
N HIS A 111 1.86 -3.30 6.96
CA HIS A 111 2.82 -3.25 8.04
C HIS A 111 3.09 -1.83 8.52
N LEU A 112 3.28 -1.70 9.83
CA LEU A 112 3.85 -0.51 10.44
C LEU A 112 5.39 -0.67 10.41
N PRO A 113 6.14 0.24 9.77
CA PRO A 113 7.58 0.09 9.61
C PRO A 113 8.34 0.02 10.94
N ALA A 114 8.04 0.93 11.86
CA ALA A 114 8.62 0.96 13.19
C ALA A 114 7.76 1.75 14.17
N LEU A 115 7.76 1.32 15.42
CA LEU A 115 7.20 2.04 16.56
C LEU A 115 8.18 1.88 17.73
N ALA A 116 8.76 2.97 18.21
CA ALA A 116 9.62 2.91 19.38
C ALA A 116 8.80 2.80 20.67
N GLN A 117 9.42 2.27 21.71
CA GLN A 117 8.81 2.16 23.03
C GLN A 117 8.42 3.55 23.57
N GLY A 118 7.17 3.70 24.01
CA GLY A 118 6.66 4.95 24.56
C GLY A 118 6.36 6.03 23.52
N GLU A 119 6.50 5.74 22.24
CA GLU A 119 6.30 6.68 21.14
C GLU A 119 4.96 6.45 20.42
N GLN A 120 4.68 7.35 19.50
CA GLN A 120 3.53 7.30 18.59
C GLN A 120 4.01 7.27 17.14
N ALA A 121 3.29 6.55 16.31
CA ALA A 121 3.47 6.55 14.86
C ALA A 121 2.14 6.76 14.16
N LEU A 122 2.17 7.36 12.98
CA LEU A 122 1.03 7.40 12.08
C LEU A 122 1.14 6.25 11.11
N TYR A 123 0.00 5.65 10.81
CA TYR A 123 -0.19 4.71 9.72
C TYR A 123 -1.23 5.28 8.78
N VAL A 124 -0.89 5.33 7.51
CA VAL A 124 -1.78 5.76 6.43
C VAL A 124 -1.87 4.64 5.40
N ASN A 125 -3.09 4.31 5.01
CA ASN A 125 -3.36 3.44 3.88
C ASN A 125 -4.49 4.06 3.05
N ASP A 126 -4.21 4.42 1.82
CA ASP A 126 -5.14 5.07 0.88
C ASP A 126 -5.72 4.09 -0.16
N GLN A 127 -5.42 2.78 -0.03
CA GLN A 127 -5.74 1.76 -1.02
C GLN A 127 -6.66 0.65 -0.49
N ILE A 128 -7.53 0.95 0.47
CA ILE A 128 -8.49 -0.03 0.97
C ILE A 128 -9.72 -0.02 0.05
N ALA A 129 -9.92 -1.10 -0.71
CA ALA A 129 -11.14 -1.27 -1.51
C ALA A 129 -12.36 -1.40 -0.59
N ILE A 130 -13.46 -0.70 -0.93
CA ILE A 130 -14.69 -0.71 -0.15
C ILE A 130 -15.89 -1.14 -1.00
N THR A 131 -16.84 -1.80 -0.34
CA THR A 131 -18.12 -2.25 -0.95
C THR A 131 -19.33 -1.52 -0.38
N GLY A 132 -19.10 -0.52 0.47
CA GLY A 132 -20.14 0.26 1.16
C GLY A 132 -19.58 1.56 1.74
N THR A 133 -20.33 2.21 2.60
CA THR A 133 -19.91 3.44 3.27
C THR A 133 -19.33 3.13 4.64
N PRO A 134 -18.00 3.21 4.84
CA PRO A 134 -17.38 2.95 6.13
C PRO A 134 -17.65 4.12 7.09
N VAL A 135 -17.93 3.78 8.36
CA VAL A 135 -18.13 4.76 9.44
C VAL A 135 -17.24 4.47 10.66
N GLU A 136 -16.66 3.28 10.73
CA GLU A 136 -15.79 2.83 11.81
C GLU A 136 -14.61 2.03 11.21
N ALA A 137 -13.44 2.14 11.83
CA ALA A 137 -12.31 1.26 11.55
C ALA A 137 -11.92 0.50 12.82
N LYS A 138 -11.85 -0.83 12.73
CA LYS A 138 -11.20 -1.68 13.72
C LYS A 138 -9.79 -1.95 13.28
N VAL A 139 -8.84 -1.63 14.15
CA VAL A 139 -7.41 -1.75 13.85
C VAL A 139 -6.77 -2.71 14.83
N THR A 140 -6.05 -3.68 14.31
CA THR A 140 -5.28 -4.65 15.08
C THR A 140 -3.82 -4.53 14.66
N VAL A 141 -2.91 -4.43 15.62
CA VAL A 141 -1.46 -4.34 15.38
C VAL A 141 -0.78 -5.49 16.10
N ALA A 142 -0.12 -6.35 15.34
CA ALA A 142 0.68 -7.45 15.87
C ALA A 142 2.17 -7.15 15.77
N GLY A 143 2.99 -7.96 16.40
CA GLY A 143 4.44 -7.93 16.23
C GLY A 143 5.19 -8.44 17.45
N GLU A 144 6.37 -8.95 17.18
CA GLU A 144 7.29 -9.36 18.24
C GLU A 144 7.89 -8.12 18.91
N PRO A 145 7.96 -8.09 20.24
CA PRO A 145 8.59 -7.01 20.98
C PRO A 145 10.06 -6.84 20.61
N VAL A 146 10.45 -5.63 20.24
CA VAL A 146 11.83 -5.30 19.91
C VAL A 146 12.28 -4.01 20.62
N THR A 147 13.57 -3.84 20.79
CA THR A 147 14.15 -2.55 21.13
C THR A 147 14.31 -1.74 19.86
N ALA A 148 13.19 -1.19 19.36
CA ALA A 148 13.19 -0.33 18.18
C ALA A 148 13.65 1.08 18.58
N GLN A 149 14.58 1.63 17.83
CA GLN A 149 14.94 3.04 17.90
C GLN A 149 14.52 3.71 16.60
N LEU A 150 13.83 4.83 16.72
CA LEU A 150 13.59 5.69 15.56
C LEU A 150 14.96 6.17 15.05
N LEU A 151 15.12 6.22 13.72
CA LEU A 151 16.33 6.76 13.12
C LEU A 151 16.22 8.29 13.11
N PRO A 152 16.89 9.02 14.02
CA PRO A 152 16.93 10.46 13.93
C PRO A 152 17.74 10.89 12.70
N GLY A 153 17.38 12.01 12.10
CA GLY A 153 18.12 12.59 10.98
C GLY A 153 17.47 12.41 9.60
N LEU A 154 16.24 11.87 9.55
CA LEU A 154 15.38 12.06 8.38
C LEU A 154 14.47 13.27 8.62
N THR A 155 14.57 14.27 7.76
CA THR A 155 13.76 15.49 7.84
C THR A 155 12.99 15.73 6.55
N VAL A 156 11.73 16.11 6.67
CA VAL A 156 10.88 16.51 5.54
C VAL A 156 10.76 18.02 5.52
N THR A 157 11.06 18.63 4.38
CA THR A 157 10.99 20.08 4.19
C THR A 157 10.36 20.40 2.85
N LYS A 158 9.94 21.67 2.67
CA LYS A 158 9.38 22.19 1.42
C LYS A 158 8.22 21.34 0.89
N ALA A 159 7.36 20.88 1.78
CA ALA A 159 6.15 20.24 1.35
C ALA A 159 5.25 21.25 0.61
N VAL A 160 4.83 20.90 -0.61
CA VAL A 160 3.94 21.70 -1.45
C VAL A 160 2.81 20.80 -1.94
N VAL A 161 1.59 21.26 -1.77
CA VAL A 161 0.39 20.62 -2.30
C VAL A 161 -0.01 21.34 -3.58
N THR A 162 -0.36 20.59 -4.60
CA THR A 162 -0.81 21.11 -5.90
C THR A 162 -2.06 20.33 -6.33
N GLU A 163 -3.08 21.05 -6.73
CA GLU A 163 -4.25 20.48 -7.39
C GLU A 163 -3.98 20.31 -8.88
N ASP A 164 -4.01 19.09 -9.36
CA ASP A 164 -3.85 18.77 -10.79
C ASP A 164 -5.20 18.31 -11.35
N PRO A 165 -5.69 18.92 -12.44
CA PRO A 165 -6.99 18.56 -13.03
C PRO A 165 -7.09 17.11 -13.51
N SER A 166 -5.97 16.45 -13.78
CA SER A 166 -5.90 15.08 -14.31
C SER A 166 -5.57 14.05 -13.25
N PHE A 167 -4.79 14.44 -12.24
CA PHE A 167 -4.27 13.53 -11.20
C PHE A 167 -4.81 13.83 -9.80
N GLY A 168 -5.65 14.87 -9.66
CA GLY A 168 -6.18 15.28 -8.35
C GLY A 168 -5.13 15.99 -7.50
N THR A 169 -5.27 15.86 -6.18
CA THR A 169 -4.31 16.45 -5.22
C THR A 169 -3.00 15.69 -5.25
N THR A 170 -1.94 16.40 -5.58
CA THR A 170 -0.56 15.89 -5.53
C THR A 170 0.26 16.66 -4.50
N TRP A 171 1.29 16.04 -3.97
CA TRP A 171 2.21 16.72 -3.07
C TRP A 171 3.65 16.35 -3.39
N THR A 172 4.54 17.28 -3.12
CA THR A 172 5.98 17.10 -3.25
C THR A 172 6.68 17.59 -1.98
N ALA A 173 7.77 16.95 -1.62
CA ALA A 173 8.57 17.35 -0.48
C ALA A 173 10.05 17.04 -0.73
N THR A 174 10.92 17.69 0.05
CA THR A 174 12.35 17.36 0.10
C THR A 174 12.60 16.55 1.37
N ILE A 175 13.16 15.34 1.21
CA ILE A 175 13.63 14.53 2.32
C ILE A 175 15.13 14.66 2.40
N THR A 176 15.63 15.09 3.57
CA THR A 176 17.05 15.17 3.88
C THR A 176 17.42 14.01 4.79
N ASN A 177 18.50 13.32 4.43
CA ASN A 177 19.05 12.22 5.22
C ASN A 177 20.35 12.64 5.88
N ASP A 178 20.29 13.01 7.16
CA ASP A 178 21.43 13.39 8.00
C ASP A 178 21.85 12.22 8.93
N THR A 179 21.39 11.00 8.68
CA THR A 179 21.73 9.81 9.51
C THR A 179 23.18 9.36 9.34
N GLY A 180 23.89 9.86 8.32
CA GLY A 180 25.24 9.42 7.97
C GLY A 180 25.33 8.05 7.27
N ALA A 181 24.21 7.38 7.06
CA ALA A 181 24.11 6.08 6.38
C ALA A 181 23.02 6.13 5.29
N ARG A 182 23.19 5.31 4.25
CA ARG A 182 22.15 5.12 3.25
C ARG A 182 20.92 4.48 3.91
N GLN A 183 19.76 5.08 3.69
CA GLN A 183 18.48 4.54 4.11
C GLN A 183 17.80 3.87 2.91
N GLU A 184 17.29 2.67 3.12
CA GLU A 184 16.54 1.90 2.11
C GLU A 184 15.10 1.71 2.61
N GLN A 185 14.15 1.57 1.67
CA GLN A 185 12.73 1.35 1.96
C GLN A 185 12.12 2.43 2.87
N VAL A 186 12.46 3.69 2.63
CA VAL A 186 11.87 4.81 3.37
C VAL A 186 10.42 4.97 2.91
N ILE A 187 9.48 4.76 3.83
CA ILE A 187 8.05 5.01 3.60
C ILE A 187 7.77 6.46 3.95
N VAL A 188 7.12 7.16 3.05
CA VAL A 188 6.71 8.55 3.25
C VAL A 188 5.19 8.60 3.21
N GLN A 189 4.58 9.15 4.23
CA GLN A 189 3.15 9.32 4.34
C GLN A 189 2.82 10.81 4.44
N ALA A 190 1.74 11.23 3.81
CA ALA A 190 1.26 12.60 3.84
C ALA A 190 -0.17 12.66 4.38
N ILE A 191 -0.45 13.68 5.18
CA ILE A 191 -1.78 14.00 5.68
C ILE A 191 -2.06 15.46 5.40
N LEU A 192 -3.13 15.74 4.68
CA LEU A 192 -3.62 17.09 4.44
C LEU A 192 -4.72 17.41 5.45
N ARG A 193 -4.63 18.57 6.06
CA ARG A 193 -5.60 19.04 7.05
C ARG A 193 -6.19 20.39 6.67
N ASP A 194 -7.47 20.56 6.96
CA ASP A 194 -8.13 21.85 7.02
C ASP A 194 -8.57 22.08 8.47
N GLY A 195 -7.83 22.92 9.18
CA GLY A 195 -7.93 23.02 10.63
C GLY A 195 -7.60 21.70 11.33
N GLU A 196 -8.55 21.16 12.10
CA GLU A 196 -8.40 19.87 12.78
C GLU A 196 -8.84 18.68 11.92
N THR A 197 -9.54 18.92 10.82
CA THR A 197 -10.09 17.89 9.96
C THR A 197 -9.04 17.38 8.98
N ILE A 198 -8.85 16.05 8.90
CA ILE A 198 -8.04 15.42 7.87
C ILE A 198 -8.90 15.29 6.61
N THR A 199 -8.44 15.90 5.52
CA THR A 199 -9.19 15.98 4.25
C THR A 199 -8.61 15.07 3.17
N SER A 200 -7.34 14.69 3.28
CA SER A 200 -6.67 13.74 2.38
C SER A 200 -5.49 13.07 3.07
N ALA A 201 -5.15 11.87 2.64
CA ALA A 201 -4.00 11.12 3.14
C ALA A 201 -3.49 10.14 2.06
N GLY A 202 -2.17 9.87 2.05
CA GLY A 202 -1.53 8.93 1.12
C GLY A 202 -0.04 8.73 1.41
#